data_0279cefa1611b849a07ddc1192934b42
#
_entry.id   0279cefa1611b849a07ddc1192934b42
#
_cell.length_a   1.000
_cell.length_b   1.000
_cell.length_c   1.000
_cell.angle_alpha   90.00
_cell.angle_beta   90.00
_cell.angle_gamma   90.00
#
_symmetry.space_group_name_H-M   'P 1'
#
loop_
_entity.id
_entity.type
_entity.pdbx_description
1 polymer ?
#
loop_
_entity_poly.entity_id
_entity_poly.type
_entity_poly.pdbx_seq_one_letter_code
_entity_poly.pdbx_strand_id
1 'polypeptide(L)'
;MHKTFTKPQFDLSQFFICSKTNFTYYFLLATLLLNTGLHLHAQAPEIEWAKSYGGSGSEIAHKVLLTADGGYYVVGYTSSNSGDVAFNNGSMDYWIIKLNSTGDIIWENTYGGSNYDYALSAVLTPDDGCILVGKSQSNDGDATDNHGFDDYFAVHVDSDGNTIWKKIFFGGSGTLTK
;
A
#
# COMPACT_ATOMS: atom_id res chain seq x y z
N MET A 1 -31.84 -37.90 -65.05
CA MET A 1 -30.42 -38.24 -64.73
C MET A 1 -30.22 -38.00 -63.28
N HIS A 2 -30.28 -39.04 -62.44
CA HIS A 2 -30.00 -38.96 -61.01
C HIS A 2 -28.50 -39.31 -60.82
N LYS A 3 -27.70 -38.34 -60.31
CA LYS A 3 -26.35 -38.62 -59.85
C LYS A 3 -26.40 -38.99 -58.38
N THR A 4 -26.16 -40.21 -58.05
CA THR A 4 -25.94 -40.73 -56.70
C THR A 4 -24.55 -40.36 -56.24
N PHE A 5 -24.44 -39.52 -55.17
CA PHE A 5 -23.21 -39.25 -54.47
C PHE A 5 -22.94 -40.38 -53.44
N THR A 6 -21.93 -41.21 -53.68
CA THR A 6 -21.43 -42.14 -52.68
C THR A 6 -20.49 -41.42 -51.70
N LYS A 7 -20.84 -41.49 -50.40
CA LYS A 7 -19.95 -41.02 -49.32
C LYS A 7 -18.65 -41.84 -49.29
N PRO A 8 -17.50 -41.22 -49.10
CA PRO A 8 -16.27 -41.98 -48.87
C PRO A 8 -16.38 -42.71 -47.52
N GLN A 9 -16.22 -44.03 -47.57
CA GLN A 9 -16.11 -44.87 -46.38
C GLN A 9 -14.68 -44.65 -45.82
N PHE A 10 -14.57 -44.09 -44.62
CA PHE A 10 -13.35 -44.02 -43.89
C PHE A 10 -13.03 -45.40 -43.32
N ASP A 11 -11.99 -46.04 -43.85
CA ASP A 11 -11.46 -47.31 -43.33
C ASP A 11 -10.57 -47.03 -42.10
N LEU A 12 -11.09 -47.32 -40.93
CA LEU A 12 -10.37 -47.22 -39.66
C LEU A 12 -9.30 -48.29 -39.43
N SER A 13 -9.16 -49.27 -40.36
CA SER A 13 -8.19 -50.36 -40.20
C SER A 13 -6.74 -49.93 -40.42
N GLN A 14 -6.51 -48.78 -41.03
CA GLN A 14 -5.15 -48.27 -41.29
C GLN A 14 -4.51 -47.53 -40.08
N PHE A 15 -5.26 -47.33 -39.00
CA PHE A 15 -4.76 -46.58 -37.82
C PHE A 15 -4.10 -47.48 -36.75
N PHE A 16 -4.07 -48.80 -36.91
CA PHE A 16 -3.55 -49.71 -35.89
C PHE A 16 -2.29 -50.44 -36.28
N ILE A 17 -1.42 -49.85 -37.08
CA ILE A 17 -0.04 -50.32 -37.19
C ILE A 17 0.88 -49.37 -36.43
N CYS A 18 0.63 -49.24 -35.13
CA CYS A 18 1.65 -48.74 -34.22
C CYS A 18 2.53 -49.93 -33.83
N SER A 19 3.68 -50.06 -34.49
CA SER A 19 4.69 -51.08 -34.14
C SER A 19 4.95 -50.99 -32.62
N LYS A 20 5.03 -52.16 -31.94
CA LYS A 20 5.30 -52.23 -30.47
C LYS A 20 6.53 -51.44 -30.06
N THR A 21 7.46 -51.23 -30.95
CA THR A 21 8.69 -50.44 -30.75
C THR A 21 8.39 -48.94 -30.61
N ASN A 22 7.41 -48.39 -31.31
CA ASN A 22 7.08 -46.98 -31.21
C ASN A 22 6.34 -46.65 -29.90
N PHE A 23 5.46 -47.56 -29.44
CA PHE A 23 4.74 -47.35 -28.18
C PHE A 23 5.70 -47.29 -26.97
N THR A 24 6.70 -48.18 -26.94
CA THR A 24 7.72 -48.19 -25.88
C THR A 24 8.58 -46.92 -25.91
N TYR A 25 8.90 -46.42 -27.12
CA TYR A 25 9.69 -45.20 -27.29
C TYR A 25 8.92 -43.96 -26.79
N TYR A 26 7.66 -43.83 -27.18
CA TYR A 26 6.81 -42.69 -26.69
C TYR A 26 6.51 -42.78 -25.20
N PHE A 27 6.34 -43.98 -24.65
CA PHE A 27 6.16 -44.18 -23.22
C PHE A 27 7.41 -43.82 -22.43
N LEU A 28 8.61 -44.20 -22.92
CA LEU A 28 9.88 -43.80 -22.33
C LEU A 28 10.11 -42.27 -22.44
N LEU A 29 9.76 -41.66 -23.57
CA LEU A 29 9.85 -40.21 -23.75
C LEU A 29 8.89 -39.45 -22.81
N ALA A 30 7.66 -39.94 -22.66
CA ALA A 30 6.68 -39.37 -21.74
C ALA A 30 7.11 -39.51 -20.26
N THR A 31 7.69 -40.67 -19.88
CA THR A 31 8.22 -40.85 -18.51
C THR A 31 9.48 -40.04 -18.27
N LEU A 32 10.32 -39.80 -19.28
CA LEU A 32 11.48 -38.92 -19.20
C LEU A 32 11.05 -37.46 -19.03
N LEU A 33 10.01 -37.01 -19.76
CA LEU A 33 9.42 -35.67 -19.62
C LEU A 33 8.68 -35.48 -18.28
N LEU A 34 8.08 -36.55 -17.75
CA LEU A 34 7.45 -36.51 -16.43
C LEU A 34 8.48 -36.52 -15.28
N ASN A 35 9.68 -37.06 -15.49
CA ASN A 35 10.76 -37.05 -14.50
C ASN A 35 11.64 -35.80 -14.55
N THR A 36 11.56 -34.96 -15.59
CA THR A 36 12.04 -33.59 -15.51
C THR A 36 11.01 -32.79 -14.75
N GLY A 37 10.89 -33.05 -13.46
CA GLY A 37 10.08 -32.26 -12.57
C GLY A 37 10.52 -30.81 -12.73
N LEU A 38 9.70 -30.00 -13.41
CA LEU A 38 9.75 -28.55 -13.28
C LEU A 38 9.42 -28.27 -11.83
N HIS A 39 10.46 -28.31 -10.99
CA HIS A 39 10.38 -27.71 -9.68
C HIS A 39 10.20 -26.22 -9.90
N LEU A 40 8.95 -25.78 -10.10
CA LEU A 40 8.55 -24.41 -9.93
C LEU A 40 8.80 -24.09 -8.45
N HIS A 41 10.04 -23.73 -8.14
CA HIS A 41 10.34 -23.07 -6.90
C HIS A 41 9.66 -21.70 -7.00
N ALA A 42 8.54 -21.54 -6.32
CA ALA A 42 8.03 -20.22 -5.99
C ALA A 42 9.10 -19.58 -5.08
N GLN A 43 10.00 -18.83 -5.67
CA GLN A 43 10.94 -18.02 -4.90
C GLN A 43 10.12 -16.95 -4.21
N ALA A 44 10.22 -16.88 -2.89
CA ALA A 44 9.64 -15.76 -2.15
C ALA A 44 10.27 -14.47 -2.71
N PRO A 45 9.48 -13.39 -2.88
CA PRO A 45 10.04 -12.12 -3.31
C PRO A 45 11.15 -11.71 -2.35
N GLU A 46 12.27 -11.25 -2.90
CA GLU A 46 13.36 -10.71 -2.10
C GLU A 46 12.91 -9.42 -1.43
N ILE A 47 13.39 -9.21 -0.20
CA ILE A 47 13.20 -7.92 0.48
C ILE A 47 14.12 -6.93 -0.21
N GLU A 48 13.55 -5.95 -0.89
CA GLU A 48 14.31 -4.92 -1.57
C GLU A 48 15.01 -3.99 -0.59
N TRP A 49 14.30 -3.57 0.46
CA TRP A 49 14.85 -2.82 1.59
C TRP A 49 13.98 -2.99 2.84
N ALA A 50 14.59 -2.75 4.01
CA ALA A 50 13.90 -2.70 5.29
C ALA A 50 14.54 -1.62 6.14
N LYS A 51 13.75 -0.66 6.63
CA LYS A 51 14.18 0.47 7.46
C LYS A 51 13.19 0.72 8.58
N SER A 52 13.67 1.26 9.68
CA SER A 52 12.85 1.77 10.78
C SER A 52 13.04 3.28 10.89
N TYR A 53 11.96 3.96 11.21
CA TYR A 53 11.92 5.42 11.34
C TYR A 53 11.33 5.76 12.70
N GLY A 54 11.83 6.82 13.33
CA GLY A 54 11.34 7.28 14.61
C GLY A 54 12.41 7.91 15.49
N GLY A 55 12.08 8.05 16.75
CA GLY A 55 12.93 8.63 17.75
C GLY A 55 12.95 7.87 19.06
N SER A 56 13.03 8.60 20.19
CA SER A 56 13.12 7.99 21.52
C SER A 56 11.76 7.61 22.13
N GLY A 57 10.65 8.02 21.51
CA GLY A 57 9.30 7.77 21.96
C GLY A 57 8.64 6.59 21.24
N SER A 58 7.33 6.72 21.04
CA SER A 58 6.53 5.72 20.33
C SER A 58 6.02 6.28 19.02
N GLU A 59 6.16 5.49 17.96
CA GLU A 59 5.66 5.77 16.62
C GLU A 59 4.70 4.67 16.18
N ILE A 60 3.58 5.08 15.59
CA ILE A 60 2.62 4.14 15.01
C ILE A 60 2.24 4.62 13.61
N ALA A 61 2.51 3.78 12.61
CA ALA A 61 2.09 4.01 11.24
C ALA A 61 0.71 3.38 11.00
N HIS A 62 -0.20 4.16 10.42
CA HIS A 62 -1.54 3.70 10.05
C HIS A 62 -1.74 3.57 8.56
N LYS A 63 -0.99 4.31 7.75
CA LYS A 63 -1.17 4.32 6.30
C LYS A 63 0.15 4.44 5.58
N VAL A 64 0.28 3.69 4.48
CA VAL A 64 1.33 3.86 3.48
C VAL A 64 0.66 4.12 2.13
N LEU A 65 1.15 5.11 1.40
CA LEU A 65 0.68 5.48 0.07
C LEU A 65 1.86 5.47 -0.89
N LEU A 66 1.72 4.79 -2.03
CA LEU A 66 2.71 4.83 -3.11
C LEU A 66 2.50 6.10 -3.93
N THR A 67 3.56 6.84 -4.18
CA THR A 67 3.54 8.09 -4.95
C THR A 67 3.96 7.87 -6.42
N ALA A 68 3.63 8.80 -7.32
CA ALA A 68 3.89 8.66 -8.75
C ALA A 68 5.39 8.57 -9.09
N ASP A 69 6.24 9.16 -8.25
CA ASP A 69 7.71 9.08 -8.35
C ASP A 69 8.31 7.74 -7.88
N GLY A 70 7.46 6.78 -7.48
CA GLY A 70 7.87 5.49 -6.93
C GLY A 70 8.30 5.53 -5.46
N GLY A 71 8.14 6.66 -4.79
CA GLY A 71 8.36 6.81 -3.35
C GLY A 71 7.11 6.51 -2.54
N TYR A 72 7.11 6.89 -1.25
CA TYR A 72 6.02 6.57 -0.34
C TYR A 72 5.73 7.73 0.60
N TYR A 73 4.45 7.89 0.97
CA TYR A 73 4.09 8.55 2.22
C TYR A 73 3.82 7.50 3.28
N VAL A 74 4.38 7.68 4.46
CA VAL A 74 4.05 6.93 5.67
C VAL A 74 3.39 7.89 6.63
N VAL A 75 2.17 7.57 7.07
CA VAL A 75 1.34 8.45 7.89
C VAL A 75 0.91 7.74 9.15
N GLY A 76 1.00 8.42 10.25
CA GLY A 76 0.62 7.95 11.57
C GLY A 76 0.79 9.03 12.62
N TYR A 77 1.31 8.68 13.77
CA TYR A 77 1.59 9.65 14.84
C TYR A 77 2.83 9.25 15.64
N THR A 78 3.39 10.22 16.35
CA THR A 78 4.63 10.09 17.13
C THR A 78 4.51 10.77 18.49
N SER A 79 5.21 10.24 19.49
CA SER A 79 5.50 10.91 20.75
C SER A 79 6.96 11.31 20.88
N SER A 80 7.76 11.15 19.85
CA SER A 80 9.17 11.48 19.84
C SER A 80 9.42 12.95 19.55
N ASN A 81 10.54 13.43 20.08
CA ASN A 81 11.11 14.75 19.77
C ASN A 81 12.61 14.61 19.53
N SER A 82 12.99 13.59 18.76
CA SER A 82 14.38 13.22 18.45
C SER A 82 14.44 12.21 17.31
N GLY A 83 15.65 11.90 16.83
CA GLY A 83 15.86 10.94 15.74
C GLY A 83 15.38 11.50 14.41
N ASP A 84 14.47 10.76 13.75
CA ASP A 84 13.88 11.20 12.49
C ASP A 84 12.71 12.17 12.68
N VAL A 85 12.30 12.44 13.92
CA VAL A 85 11.25 13.40 14.28
C VAL A 85 11.89 14.71 14.72
N ALA A 86 11.75 15.74 13.90
CA ALA A 86 12.37 17.04 14.17
C ALA A 86 11.69 17.78 15.33
N PHE A 87 10.36 17.64 15.43
CA PHE A 87 9.58 18.38 16.43
C PHE A 87 8.25 17.67 16.74
N ASN A 88 7.82 17.74 18.02
CA ASN A 88 6.53 17.30 18.51
C ASN A 88 6.04 18.34 19.52
N ASN A 89 4.79 18.81 19.36
CA ASN A 89 4.22 19.86 20.18
C ASN A 89 3.64 19.37 21.52
N GLY A 90 3.36 18.08 21.63
CA GLY A 90 2.58 17.60 22.75
C GLY A 90 2.84 16.17 23.16
N SER A 91 1.75 15.49 23.45
CA SER A 91 1.80 14.10 23.87
C SER A 91 2.01 13.15 22.71
N MET A 92 1.20 13.29 21.68
CA MET A 92 1.31 12.58 20.41
C MET A 92 0.76 13.48 19.31
N ASP A 93 1.55 13.65 18.24
CA ASP A 93 1.17 14.46 17.09
C ASP A 93 1.09 13.60 15.83
N TYR A 94 0.29 14.02 14.86
CA TYR A 94 0.35 13.49 13.50
C TYR A 94 1.79 13.47 13.03
N TRP A 95 2.18 12.41 12.35
CA TRP A 95 3.49 12.31 11.72
C TRP A 95 3.34 11.79 10.31
N ILE A 96 3.90 12.52 9.36
CA ILE A 96 4.00 12.13 7.96
C ILE A 96 5.45 12.16 7.53
N ILE A 97 5.85 11.12 6.82
CA ILE A 97 7.17 10.99 6.22
C ILE A 97 7.01 10.81 4.72
N LYS A 98 7.72 11.57 3.91
CA LYS A 98 7.93 11.30 2.50
C LYS A 98 9.23 10.55 2.33
N LEU A 99 9.14 9.37 1.71
CA LEU A 99 10.28 8.51 1.37
C LEU A 99 10.51 8.49 -0.13
N ASN A 100 11.76 8.32 -0.56
CA ASN A 100 12.08 7.95 -1.92
C ASN A 100 11.84 6.43 -2.16
N SER A 101 12.08 5.94 -3.38
CA SER A 101 11.90 4.53 -3.75
C SER A 101 12.81 3.56 -2.98
N THR A 102 13.94 4.04 -2.44
CA THR A 102 14.89 3.24 -1.64
C THR A 102 14.65 3.35 -0.13
N GLY A 103 13.56 4.04 0.28
CA GLY A 103 13.17 4.21 1.66
C GLY A 103 13.99 5.28 2.40
N ASP A 104 14.68 6.21 1.73
CA ASP A 104 15.31 7.32 2.41
C ASP A 104 14.29 8.45 2.63
N ILE A 105 14.37 9.12 3.79
CA ILE A 105 13.51 10.25 4.10
C ILE A 105 13.90 11.43 3.19
N ILE A 106 12.89 11.94 2.45
CA ILE A 106 13.02 13.18 1.69
C ILE A 106 12.66 14.37 2.58
N TRP A 107 11.53 14.27 3.30
CA TRP A 107 11.07 15.21 4.30
C TRP A 107 10.15 14.53 5.31
N GLU A 108 9.93 15.15 6.45
CA GLU A 108 8.95 14.75 7.45
C GLU A 108 8.29 15.98 8.06
N ASN A 109 7.06 15.82 8.56
CA ASN A 109 6.34 16.85 9.28
C ASN A 109 5.48 16.25 10.39
N THR A 110 5.31 17.01 11.46
CA THR A 110 4.34 16.74 12.52
C THR A 110 3.25 17.80 12.54
N TYR A 111 2.05 17.42 12.97
CA TYR A 111 0.90 18.32 13.12
C TYR A 111 0.12 17.97 14.37
N GLY A 112 -0.10 18.95 15.23
CA GLY A 112 -0.84 18.78 16.47
C GLY A 112 -0.71 19.98 17.39
N GLY A 113 -0.99 19.74 18.65
CA GLY A 113 -0.87 20.72 19.72
C GLY A 113 -0.44 20.06 21.02
N SER A 114 -0.82 20.65 22.17
CA SER A 114 -0.29 20.19 23.46
C SER A 114 -0.83 18.82 23.94
N ASN A 115 -1.90 18.29 23.35
CA ASN A 115 -2.53 17.05 23.75
C ASN A 115 -2.24 15.89 22.78
N TYR A 116 -3.25 15.04 22.55
CA TYR A 116 -3.15 13.86 21.71
C TYR A 116 -3.78 14.10 20.35
N ASP A 117 -2.99 13.93 19.30
CA ASP A 117 -3.37 14.11 17.92
C ASP A 117 -3.00 12.85 17.12
N TYR A 118 -3.97 12.15 16.52
CA TYR A 118 -3.76 10.85 15.90
C TYR A 118 -4.16 10.86 14.44
N ALA A 119 -3.21 10.82 13.50
CA ALA A 119 -3.49 10.57 12.10
C ALA A 119 -3.83 9.10 11.91
N LEU A 120 -5.01 8.81 11.41
CA LEU A 120 -5.55 7.46 11.27
C LEU A 120 -5.62 6.99 9.83
N SER A 121 -5.66 7.92 8.87
CA SER A 121 -5.70 7.63 7.45
C SER A 121 -5.17 8.79 6.62
N ALA A 122 -4.89 8.49 5.34
CA ALA A 122 -4.49 9.50 4.38
C ALA A 122 -4.87 9.10 2.96
N VAL A 123 -4.90 10.08 2.05
CA VAL A 123 -5.17 9.89 0.63
C VAL A 123 -4.27 10.82 -0.17
N LEU A 124 -3.79 10.32 -1.34
CA LEU A 124 -3.07 11.16 -2.29
C LEU A 124 -4.02 12.17 -2.94
N THR A 125 -3.48 13.35 -3.22
CA THR A 125 -4.13 14.35 -4.06
C THR A 125 -3.64 14.25 -5.51
N PRO A 126 -4.37 14.79 -6.50
CA PRO A 126 -3.98 14.69 -7.91
C PRO A 126 -2.64 15.34 -8.27
N ASP A 127 -2.12 16.21 -7.41
CA ASP A 127 -0.84 16.91 -7.51
C ASP A 127 0.28 16.25 -6.69
N ASP A 128 0.13 14.94 -6.39
CA ASP A 128 1.05 14.14 -5.57
C ASP A 128 1.26 14.66 -4.13
N GLY A 129 0.41 15.53 -3.66
CA GLY A 129 0.30 15.89 -2.25
C GLY A 129 -0.46 14.83 -1.45
N CYS A 130 -0.76 15.14 -0.20
CA CYS A 130 -1.43 14.21 0.72
C CYS A 130 -2.42 14.93 1.64
N ILE A 131 -3.62 14.37 1.80
CA ILE A 131 -4.55 14.78 2.86
C ILE A 131 -4.54 13.71 3.95
N LEU A 132 -4.12 14.13 5.15
CA LEU A 132 -4.15 13.32 6.35
C LEU A 132 -5.45 13.61 7.12
N VAL A 133 -6.02 12.57 7.71
CA VAL A 133 -7.23 12.70 8.54
C VAL A 133 -7.13 11.83 9.78
N GLY A 134 -7.72 12.31 10.85
CA GLY A 134 -7.80 11.58 12.10
C GLY A 134 -8.54 12.40 13.15
N LYS A 135 -8.03 12.41 14.36
CA LYS A 135 -8.65 13.11 15.50
C LYS A 135 -7.63 13.94 16.27
N SER A 136 -8.12 14.99 16.92
CA SER A 136 -7.34 15.86 17.77
C SER A 136 -8.05 16.10 19.09
N GLN A 137 -7.28 16.14 20.19
CA GLN A 137 -7.69 16.59 21.52
C GLN A 137 -7.08 17.94 21.87
N SER A 138 -6.28 18.51 20.99
CA SER A 138 -5.60 19.78 21.18
C SER A 138 -6.50 20.95 20.82
N ASN A 139 -6.33 22.07 21.52
CA ASN A 139 -6.97 23.35 21.20
C ASN A 139 -5.93 24.47 21.09
N ASP A 140 -4.76 24.12 20.60
CA ASP A 140 -3.61 25.01 20.37
C ASP A 140 -2.74 24.46 19.23
N GLY A 141 -1.62 25.10 18.95
CA GLY A 141 -0.70 24.66 17.91
C GLY A 141 -1.37 24.65 16.53
N ASP A 142 -1.35 23.49 15.89
CA ASP A 142 -1.97 23.27 14.57
C ASP A 142 -3.46 22.95 14.63
N ALA A 143 -3.97 22.58 15.81
CA ALA A 143 -5.31 22.08 16.06
C ALA A 143 -6.15 23.07 16.87
N THR A 144 -6.14 24.33 16.47
CA THR A 144 -7.01 25.37 17.06
C THR A 144 -8.48 25.12 16.70
N ASP A 145 -9.41 25.63 17.48
CA ASP A 145 -10.86 25.50 17.31
C ASP A 145 -11.43 24.10 17.61
N ASN A 146 -10.77 23.30 18.45
CA ASN A 146 -11.35 22.09 19.02
C ASN A 146 -12.45 22.45 20.03
N HIS A 147 -13.59 21.75 19.94
CA HIS A 147 -14.79 22.03 20.77
C HIS A 147 -15.10 20.93 21.79
N GLY A 148 -14.20 19.95 21.98
CA GLY A 148 -14.45 18.86 22.90
C GLY A 148 -13.25 17.97 23.14
N PHE A 149 -13.48 16.67 23.35
CA PHE A 149 -12.43 15.70 23.58
C PHE A 149 -11.74 15.34 22.26
N ASP A 150 -12.48 14.73 21.33
CA ASP A 150 -11.97 14.26 20.04
C ASP A 150 -12.76 14.95 18.92
N ASP A 151 -12.14 15.85 18.20
CA ASP A 151 -12.68 16.42 16.96
C ASP A 151 -11.91 15.89 15.75
N TYR A 152 -12.55 15.84 14.58
CA TYR A 152 -11.86 15.47 13.36
C TYR A 152 -10.85 16.55 12.98
N PHE A 153 -9.62 16.13 12.76
CA PHE A 153 -8.54 16.98 12.28
C PHE A 153 -8.09 16.53 10.90
N ALA A 154 -7.97 17.45 9.98
CA ALA A 154 -7.47 17.19 8.64
C ALA A 154 -6.38 18.18 8.27
N VAL A 155 -5.34 17.68 7.61
CA VAL A 155 -4.19 18.44 7.13
C VAL A 155 -3.97 18.11 5.67
N HIS A 156 -3.79 19.12 4.81
CA HIS A 156 -3.41 18.98 3.42
C HIS A 156 -2.01 19.52 3.22
N VAL A 157 -1.12 18.70 2.69
CA VAL A 157 0.24 19.03 2.31
C VAL A 157 0.45 18.83 0.82
N ASP A 158 1.30 19.64 0.22
CA ASP A 158 1.76 19.43 -1.16
C ASP A 158 2.87 18.36 -1.24
N SER A 159 3.36 18.09 -2.45
CA SER A 159 4.43 17.10 -2.69
C SER A 159 5.76 17.46 -2.03
N ASP A 160 6.01 18.73 -1.75
CA ASP A 160 7.23 19.25 -1.12
C ASP A 160 7.13 19.31 0.41
N GLY A 161 5.97 18.94 0.97
CA GLY A 161 5.71 18.95 2.42
C GLY A 161 5.18 20.30 2.94
N ASN A 162 4.91 21.27 2.06
CA ASN A 162 4.32 22.53 2.51
C ASN A 162 2.86 22.33 2.87
N THR A 163 2.44 22.91 3.99
CA THR A 163 1.03 22.88 4.41
C THR A 163 0.20 23.80 3.54
N ILE A 164 -0.80 23.23 2.85
CA ILE A 164 -1.78 23.99 2.07
C ILE A 164 -2.90 24.49 2.97
N TRP A 165 -3.44 23.63 3.83
CA TRP A 165 -4.40 23.99 4.86
C TRP A 165 -4.43 22.96 5.99
N LYS A 166 -4.90 23.41 7.17
CA LYS A 166 -5.23 22.59 8.35
C LYS A 166 -6.63 22.97 8.80
N LYS A 167 -7.44 21.98 9.25
CA LYS A 167 -8.81 22.25 9.67
C LYS A 167 -9.31 21.25 10.69
N ILE A 168 -9.94 21.77 11.77
CA ILE A 168 -10.75 20.99 12.69
C ILE A 168 -12.21 20.96 12.18
N PHE A 169 -12.83 19.78 12.28
CA PHE A 169 -14.25 19.57 12.00
C PHE A 169 -14.89 19.01 13.25
N PHE A 170 -15.99 19.60 13.67
CA PHE A 170 -16.66 19.24 14.91
C PHE A 170 -17.22 17.83 14.85
N GLY A 171 -16.77 16.96 15.77
CA GLY A 171 -17.24 15.58 15.91
C GLY A 171 -18.08 15.32 17.15
N GLY A 172 -18.26 16.29 18.03
CA GLY A 172 -18.92 16.11 19.31
C GLY A 172 -20.38 16.61 19.35
N SER A 173 -21.13 16.12 20.32
CA SER A 173 -22.52 16.52 20.65
C SER A 173 -22.60 17.97 21.20
N GLY A 174 -21.99 18.90 20.48
CA GLY A 174 -22.16 20.33 20.73
C GLY A 174 -23.44 20.81 20.06
N THR A 175 -24.37 21.36 20.84
CA THR A 175 -25.57 22.02 20.34
C THR A 175 -25.16 23.03 19.28
N LEU A 176 -25.57 22.81 18.03
CA LEU A 176 -25.48 23.85 17.00
C LEU A 176 -26.34 25.02 17.42
N THR A 177 -25.76 26.00 18.09
CA THR A 177 -26.38 27.32 18.22
C THR A 177 -26.26 28.01 16.87
N LYS A 178 -27.41 28.20 16.21
CA LYS A 178 -27.56 28.98 14.99
C LYS A 178 -27.18 30.42 15.21
#